data_589aaca22d37e5bf5d13d66ea2a295be
#
_entry.id   589aaca22d37e5bf5d13d66ea2a295be
#
_cell.length_a   1.000
_cell.length_b   1.000
_cell.length_c   1.000
_cell.angle_alpha   90.00
_cell.angle_beta   90.00
_cell.angle_gamma   90.00
#
_symmetry.space_group_name_H-M   'P 1'
#
loop_
_entity.id
_entity.type
_entity.pdbx_description
1 polymer ?
#
loop_
_entity_poly.entity_id
_entity_poly.type
_entity_poly.pdbx_seq_one_letter_code
_entity_poly.pdbx_strand_id
1 'polypeptide(L)'
;VRKVEDDKFQLIAGERRLRASKKVGLKTIPSFIKNSNDDEMLEIALVENIQRKDLDPIEIGLSLKRLIEELSLTQDELSKKLGKKRSTISNYVRLLKLDPIIQTGIRDGFLSMGHGRSIINIEDKNIQLKIYKEIIRKELSVRKTEFLVRKIKANKTHTKKIKKTSNYLEEERYFSKLIGVKINIVTS
;
A
#
# COMPACT_ATOMS: atom_id res chain seq x y z
N VAL A 1 -21.01 21.88 -8.64
CA VAL A 1 -20.84 22.96 -7.66
C VAL A 1 -21.71 22.73 -6.44
N ARG A 2 -21.37 23.30 -5.28
CA ARG A 2 -22.27 23.42 -4.11
C ARG A 2 -22.62 24.88 -3.83
N LYS A 3 -23.79 25.11 -3.28
CA LYS A 3 -24.18 26.41 -2.76
C LYS A 3 -23.52 26.61 -1.38
N VAL A 4 -22.83 27.73 -1.18
CA VAL A 4 -22.16 28.06 0.09
C VAL A 4 -22.97 29.16 0.82
N GLU A 5 -23.40 30.19 0.08
CA GLU A 5 -24.24 31.31 0.52
C GLU A 5 -25.18 31.66 -0.62
N ASP A 6 -26.11 32.57 -0.35
CA ASP A 6 -26.96 33.09 -1.42
C ASP A 6 -26.10 33.70 -2.54
N ASP A 7 -26.32 33.14 -3.75
CA ASP A 7 -25.59 33.46 -4.99
C ASP A 7 -24.10 33.14 -5.05
N LYS A 8 -23.53 32.44 -4.04
CA LYS A 8 -22.14 31.94 -4.09
C LYS A 8 -22.08 30.45 -4.22
N PHE A 9 -21.28 29.99 -5.15
CA PHE A 9 -21.08 28.58 -5.43
C PHE A 9 -19.61 28.20 -5.32
N GLN A 10 -19.33 27.12 -4.66
CA GLN A 10 -18.00 26.51 -4.59
C GLN A 10 -17.89 25.40 -5.63
N LEU A 11 -16.80 25.42 -6.40
CA LEU A 11 -16.52 24.40 -7.39
C LEU A 11 -16.09 23.10 -6.69
N ILE A 12 -16.78 21.99 -6.98
CA ILE A 12 -16.44 20.64 -6.53
C ILE A 12 -15.54 19.96 -7.56
N ALA A 13 -15.95 20.00 -8.82
CA ALA A 13 -15.24 19.36 -9.95
C ALA A 13 -15.45 20.20 -11.23
N GLY A 14 -14.57 20.02 -12.22
CA GLY A 14 -14.68 20.68 -13.52
C GLY A 14 -13.85 21.96 -13.67
N GLU A 15 -12.73 22.11 -12.94
CA GLU A 15 -11.86 23.30 -13.01
C GLU A 15 -11.38 23.61 -14.43
N ARG A 16 -11.04 22.59 -15.23
CA ARG A 16 -10.63 22.77 -16.63
C ARG A 16 -11.76 23.38 -17.49
N ARG A 17 -13.01 22.94 -17.27
CA ARG A 17 -14.19 23.51 -17.94
C ARG A 17 -14.42 24.96 -17.53
N LEU A 18 -14.32 25.26 -16.24
CA LEU A 18 -14.44 26.62 -15.73
C LEU A 18 -13.36 27.54 -16.33
N ARG A 19 -12.11 27.09 -16.37
CA ARG A 19 -11.00 27.87 -16.98
C ARG A 19 -11.22 28.07 -18.48
N ALA A 20 -11.66 27.05 -19.20
CA ALA A 20 -11.96 27.17 -20.63
C ALA A 20 -13.09 28.14 -20.88
N SER A 21 -14.19 28.05 -20.13
CA SER A 21 -15.34 28.97 -20.24
C SER A 21 -14.95 30.42 -19.95
N LYS A 22 -14.11 30.63 -18.94
CA LYS A 22 -13.57 32.00 -18.67
C LYS A 22 -12.71 32.54 -19.82
N LYS A 23 -11.87 31.67 -20.41
CA LYS A 23 -11.03 32.07 -21.56
C LYS A 23 -11.84 32.45 -22.80
N VAL A 24 -12.96 31.80 -23.02
CA VAL A 24 -13.85 32.07 -24.16
C VAL A 24 -14.83 33.20 -23.86
N GLY A 25 -14.84 33.77 -22.64
CA GLY A 25 -15.69 34.89 -22.25
C GLY A 25 -17.14 34.52 -21.98
N LEU A 26 -17.46 33.27 -21.70
CA LEU A 26 -18.82 32.87 -21.35
C LEU A 26 -19.24 33.49 -20.01
N LYS A 27 -20.41 34.12 -19.99
CA LYS A 27 -20.97 34.72 -18.77
C LYS A 27 -21.54 33.69 -17.81
N THR A 28 -22.04 32.58 -18.33
CA THR A 28 -22.65 31.49 -17.55
C THR A 28 -22.21 30.15 -18.09
N ILE A 29 -22.16 29.13 -17.21
CA ILE A 29 -21.92 27.74 -17.57
C ILE A 29 -22.96 26.84 -16.90
N PRO A 30 -23.47 25.79 -17.57
CA PRO A 30 -24.38 24.83 -16.94
C PRO A 30 -23.64 24.09 -15.84
N SER A 31 -24.25 24.03 -14.66
CA SER A 31 -23.66 23.39 -13.50
C SER A 31 -24.70 22.61 -12.70
N PHE A 32 -24.32 21.43 -12.20
CA PHE A 32 -25.13 20.70 -11.24
C PHE A 32 -24.88 21.28 -9.83
N ILE A 33 -25.94 21.69 -9.16
CA ILE A 33 -25.87 22.12 -7.77
C ILE A 33 -26.09 20.87 -6.90
N LYS A 34 -25.13 20.55 -6.05
CA LYS A 34 -25.21 19.43 -5.12
C LYS A 34 -25.20 19.99 -3.68
N ASN A 35 -26.25 19.65 -2.92
CA ASN A 35 -26.27 19.88 -1.48
C ASN A 35 -25.48 18.77 -0.80
N SER A 36 -24.20 18.99 -0.53
CA SER A 36 -23.32 18.01 0.12
C SER A 36 -22.57 18.68 1.25
N ASN A 37 -22.35 17.93 2.33
CA ASN A 37 -21.52 18.32 3.46
C ASN A 37 -20.06 18.38 3.01
N ASP A 38 -19.18 18.96 3.83
CA ASP A 38 -17.76 19.06 3.51
C ASP A 38 -17.12 17.66 3.31
N ASP A 39 -17.51 16.66 4.11
CA ASP A 39 -17.05 15.26 3.97
C ASP A 39 -17.48 14.63 2.65
N GLU A 40 -18.72 14.83 2.23
CA GLU A 40 -19.20 14.35 0.92
C GLU A 40 -18.51 15.04 -0.24
N MET A 41 -18.15 16.32 -0.09
CA MET A 41 -17.39 17.04 -1.08
C MET A 41 -15.99 16.49 -1.26
N LEU A 42 -15.31 16.25 -0.16
CA LEU A 42 -13.99 15.65 -0.13
C LEU A 42 -14.02 14.25 -0.76
N GLU A 43 -15.02 13.45 -0.41
CA GLU A 43 -15.24 12.13 -1.00
C GLU A 43 -15.37 12.21 -2.52
N ILE A 44 -16.23 13.09 -3.04
CA ILE A 44 -16.47 13.23 -4.48
C ILE A 44 -15.20 13.68 -5.22
N ALA A 45 -14.48 14.66 -4.68
CA ALA A 45 -13.26 15.17 -5.28
C ALA A 45 -12.15 14.11 -5.32
N LEU A 46 -11.99 13.33 -4.23
CA LEU A 46 -10.99 12.29 -4.13
C LEU A 46 -11.36 11.07 -4.99
N VAL A 47 -12.64 10.70 -5.06
CA VAL A 47 -13.12 9.61 -5.93
C VAL A 47 -12.94 9.96 -7.40
N GLU A 48 -13.28 11.20 -7.80
CA GLU A 48 -13.04 11.67 -9.18
C GLU A 48 -11.56 11.60 -9.53
N ASN A 49 -10.70 12.05 -8.61
CA ASN A 49 -9.26 11.99 -8.82
C ASN A 49 -8.74 10.55 -8.96
N ILE A 50 -9.23 9.62 -8.14
CA ILE A 50 -8.86 8.17 -8.22
C ILE A 50 -9.32 7.52 -9.55
N GLN A 51 -10.37 8.05 -10.18
CA GLN A 51 -10.89 7.52 -11.44
C GLN A 51 -10.12 8.04 -12.68
N ARG A 52 -9.13 8.92 -12.50
CA ARG A 52 -8.27 9.36 -13.60
C ARG A 52 -7.45 8.20 -14.14
N LYS A 53 -7.39 8.09 -15.49
CA LYS A 53 -6.75 6.96 -16.18
C LYS A 53 -5.22 6.95 -16.04
N ASP A 54 -4.61 8.06 -15.64
CA ASP A 54 -3.16 8.27 -15.67
C ASP A 54 -2.48 8.20 -14.29
N LEU A 55 -3.20 7.72 -13.26
CA LEU A 55 -2.62 7.60 -11.91
C LEU A 55 -1.75 6.36 -11.78
N ASP A 56 -0.57 6.53 -11.22
CA ASP A 56 0.29 5.42 -10.86
C ASP A 56 -0.21 4.68 -9.59
N PRO A 57 0.23 3.43 -9.35
CA PRO A 57 -0.23 2.63 -8.22
C PRO A 57 0.06 3.24 -6.84
N ILE A 58 1.09 4.06 -6.71
CA ILE A 58 1.46 4.73 -5.45
C ILE A 58 0.53 5.91 -5.19
N GLU A 59 0.23 6.72 -6.21
CA GLU A 59 -0.73 7.80 -6.13
C GLU A 59 -2.13 7.31 -5.77
N ILE A 60 -2.58 6.21 -6.38
CA ILE A 60 -3.83 5.54 -6.00
C ILE A 60 -3.79 5.11 -4.53
N GLY A 61 -2.69 4.50 -4.09
CA GLY A 61 -2.50 4.09 -2.70
C GLY A 61 -2.59 5.25 -1.71
N LEU A 62 -1.95 6.38 -2.02
CA LEU A 62 -1.99 7.61 -1.22
C LEU A 62 -3.40 8.19 -1.14
N SER A 63 -4.10 8.28 -2.27
CA SER A 63 -5.47 8.80 -2.33
C SER A 63 -6.44 7.92 -1.53
N LEU A 64 -6.30 6.58 -1.63
CA LEU A 64 -7.12 5.64 -0.85
C LEU A 64 -6.83 5.73 0.64
N LYS A 65 -5.55 5.86 1.03
CA LYS A 65 -5.16 6.04 2.43
C LYS A 65 -5.75 7.32 2.99
N ARG A 66 -5.65 8.43 2.24
CA ARG A 66 -6.21 9.71 2.62
C ARG A 66 -7.72 9.65 2.83
N LEU A 67 -8.47 8.99 1.93
CA LEU A 67 -9.92 8.77 2.09
C LEU A 67 -10.27 8.01 3.37
N ILE A 68 -9.49 6.95 3.69
CA ILE A 68 -9.67 6.18 4.92
C ILE A 68 -9.46 7.04 6.16
N GLU A 69 -8.41 7.87 6.17
CA GLU A 69 -8.03 8.69 7.33
C GLU A 69 -8.96 9.89 7.51
N GLU A 70 -9.27 10.65 6.44
CA GLU A 70 -10.07 11.87 6.53
C GLU A 70 -11.56 11.60 6.77
N LEU A 71 -12.09 10.51 6.21
CA LEU A 71 -13.50 10.13 6.39
C LEU A 71 -13.70 9.07 7.49
N SER A 72 -12.63 8.68 8.21
CA SER A 72 -12.65 7.64 9.25
C SER A 72 -13.31 6.33 8.79
N LEU A 73 -13.14 5.97 7.52
CA LEU A 73 -13.74 4.78 6.92
C LEU A 73 -12.87 3.55 7.13
N THR A 74 -13.52 2.40 7.24
CA THR A 74 -12.84 1.11 7.08
C THR A 74 -12.56 0.81 5.61
N GLN A 75 -11.59 -0.09 5.36
CA GLN A 75 -11.33 -0.54 3.97
C GLN A 75 -12.54 -1.25 3.34
N ASP A 76 -13.41 -1.87 4.14
CA ASP A 76 -14.64 -2.50 3.68
C ASP A 76 -15.67 -1.47 3.21
N GLU A 77 -15.91 -0.44 4.00
CA GLU A 77 -16.83 0.65 3.65
C GLU A 77 -16.34 1.38 2.39
N LEU A 78 -15.05 1.71 2.33
CA LEU A 78 -14.46 2.33 1.15
C LEU A 78 -14.59 1.42 -0.09
N SER A 79 -14.47 0.10 0.08
CA SER A 79 -14.62 -0.84 -1.03
C SER A 79 -16.03 -0.84 -1.62
N LYS A 80 -17.04 -0.79 -0.76
CA LYS A 80 -18.46 -0.68 -1.16
C LYS A 80 -18.72 0.65 -1.88
N LYS A 81 -18.23 1.77 -1.33
CA LYS A 81 -18.39 3.10 -1.92
C LYS A 81 -17.75 3.21 -3.32
N LEU A 82 -16.56 2.64 -3.50
CA LEU A 82 -15.83 2.69 -4.77
C LEU A 82 -16.21 1.58 -5.76
N GLY A 83 -17.08 0.64 -5.37
CA GLY A 83 -17.40 -0.54 -6.20
C GLY A 83 -16.19 -1.44 -6.48
N LYS A 84 -15.18 -1.43 -5.60
CA LYS A 84 -13.94 -2.22 -5.74
C LYS A 84 -13.88 -3.30 -4.66
N LYS A 85 -13.15 -4.39 -4.94
CA LYS A 85 -12.92 -5.44 -3.92
C LYS A 85 -12.04 -4.88 -2.80
N ARG A 86 -12.35 -5.20 -1.52
CA ARG A 86 -11.52 -4.85 -0.37
C ARG A 86 -10.05 -5.22 -0.55
N SER A 87 -9.79 -6.41 -1.12
CA SER A 87 -8.43 -6.87 -1.41
C SER A 87 -7.67 -5.94 -2.37
N THR A 88 -8.36 -5.32 -3.31
CA THR A 88 -7.78 -4.34 -4.23
C THR A 88 -7.33 -3.09 -3.47
N ILE A 89 -8.20 -2.52 -2.63
CA ILE A 89 -7.87 -1.36 -1.78
C ILE A 89 -6.70 -1.67 -0.86
N SER A 90 -6.77 -2.79 -0.14
CA SER A 90 -5.71 -3.24 0.75
C SER A 90 -4.36 -3.39 0.01
N ASN A 91 -4.36 -3.91 -1.21
CA ASN A 91 -3.14 -4.06 -1.99
C ASN A 91 -2.49 -2.71 -2.33
N TYR A 92 -3.27 -1.71 -2.76
CA TYR A 92 -2.75 -0.37 -3.03
C TYR A 92 -2.20 0.30 -1.78
N VAL A 93 -2.97 0.33 -0.70
CA VAL A 93 -2.54 0.95 0.58
C VAL A 93 -1.30 0.27 1.14
N ARG A 94 -1.18 -1.05 0.99
CA ARG A 94 0.01 -1.79 1.43
C ARG A 94 1.29 -1.41 0.69
N LEU A 95 1.22 -1.00 -0.59
CA LEU A 95 2.41 -0.57 -1.35
C LEU A 95 3.13 0.60 -0.67
N LEU A 96 2.41 1.44 0.08
CA LEU A 96 2.99 2.57 0.82
C LEU A 96 3.90 2.13 1.99
N LYS A 97 3.87 0.85 2.38
CA LYS A 97 4.78 0.27 3.38
C LYS A 97 6.13 -0.16 2.80
N LEU A 98 6.28 -0.18 1.49
CA LEU A 98 7.55 -0.46 0.83
C LEU A 98 8.60 0.62 1.12
N ASP A 99 9.85 0.29 0.88
CA ASP A 99 10.91 1.29 0.88
C ASP A 99 10.64 2.38 -0.17
N PRO A 100 10.93 3.68 0.11
CA PRO A 100 10.67 4.77 -0.83
C PRO A 100 11.31 4.57 -2.21
N ILE A 101 12.49 3.98 -2.29
CA ILE A 101 13.17 3.67 -3.57
C ILE A 101 12.34 2.68 -4.40
N ILE A 102 11.74 1.68 -3.74
CA ILE A 102 10.90 0.69 -4.41
C ILE A 102 9.57 1.32 -4.85
N GLN A 103 9.01 2.22 -4.03
CA GLN A 103 7.80 2.97 -4.39
C GLN A 103 8.06 3.82 -5.65
N THR A 104 9.19 4.52 -5.69
CA THR A 104 9.63 5.27 -6.89
C THR A 104 9.78 4.34 -8.10
N GLY A 105 10.40 3.17 -7.92
CA GLY A 105 10.52 2.18 -8.98
C GLY A 105 9.17 1.67 -9.52
N ILE A 106 8.13 1.60 -8.69
CA ILE A 106 6.76 1.26 -9.12
C ILE A 106 6.12 2.43 -9.85
N ARG A 107 6.26 3.64 -9.34
CA ARG A 107 5.74 4.87 -9.95
C ARG A 107 6.32 5.08 -11.35
N ASP A 108 7.62 4.92 -11.49
CA ASP A 108 8.34 5.16 -12.73
C ASP A 108 8.27 3.96 -13.72
N GLY A 109 7.53 2.90 -13.36
CA GLY A 109 7.27 1.75 -14.24
C GLY A 109 8.37 0.69 -14.29
N PHE A 110 9.46 0.85 -13.53
CA PHE A 110 10.54 -0.17 -13.45
C PHE A 110 10.07 -1.46 -12.79
N LEU A 111 9.08 -1.37 -11.89
CA LEU A 111 8.40 -2.53 -11.30
C LEU A 111 6.90 -2.44 -11.48
N SER A 112 6.28 -3.59 -11.71
CA SER A 112 4.82 -3.67 -11.64
C SER A 112 4.33 -3.74 -10.18
N MET A 113 3.06 -3.39 -9.97
CA MET A 113 2.37 -3.59 -8.68
C MET A 113 2.49 -5.03 -8.16
N GLY A 114 2.55 -6.04 -9.05
CA GLY A 114 2.74 -7.44 -8.69
C GLY A 114 4.08 -7.71 -8.01
N HIS A 115 5.16 -7.11 -8.49
CA HIS A 115 6.47 -7.18 -7.85
C HIS A 115 6.42 -6.54 -6.45
N GLY A 116 5.83 -5.35 -6.32
CA GLY A 116 5.65 -4.67 -5.03
C GLY A 116 4.92 -5.54 -4.01
N ARG A 117 3.82 -6.20 -4.42
CA ARG A 117 3.04 -7.11 -3.58
C ARG A 117 3.85 -8.32 -3.09
N SER A 118 4.76 -8.82 -3.90
CA SER A 118 5.64 -9.93 -3.52
C SER A 118 6.65 -9.51 -2.47
N ILE A 119 7.24 -8.32 -2.62
CA ILE A 119 8.30 -7.80 -1.75
C ILE A 119 7.77 -7.33 -0.39
N ILE A 120 6.57 -6.75 -0.34
CA ILE A 120 6.00 -6.11 0.85
C ILE A 120 5.89 -7.03 2.08
N ASN A 121 5.88 -8.34 1.85
CA ASN A 121 5.83 -9.33 2.91
C ASN A 121 7.19 -9.55 3.62
N ILE A 122 8.23 -8.80 3.23
CA ILE A 122 9.56 -8.78 3.85
C ILE A 122 9.64 -7.54 4.72
N GLU A 123 9.85 -7.70 6.02
CA GLU A 123 9.92 -6.60 6.97
C GLU A 123 11.22 -5.81 6.86
N ASP A 124 12.32 -6.49 6.58
CA ASP A 124 13.65 -5.92 6.48
C ASP A 124 13.82 -5.12 5.18
N LYS A 125 13.95 -3.80 5.31
CA LYS A 125 14.11 -2.87 4.19
C LYS A 125 15.38 -3.13 3.36
N ASN A 126 16.46 -3.54 4.00
CA ASN A 126 17.69 -3.87 3.29
C ASN A 126 17.51 -5.09 2.38
N ILE A 127 16.73 -6.08 2.85
CA ILE A 127 16.40 -7.26 2.04
C ILE A 127 15.43 -6.86 0.92
N GLN A 128 14.46 -5.98 1.19
CA GLN A 128 13.59 -5.46 0.13
C GLN A 128 14.41 -4.81 -0.99
N LEU A 129 15.38 -3.95 -0.64
CA LEU A 129 16.25 -3.28 -1.61
C LEU A 129 17.18 -4.25 -2.38
N LYS A 130 17.69 -5.30 -1.71
CA LYS A 130 18.46 -6.35 -2.39
C LYS A 130 17.62 -7.06 -3.46
N ILE A 131 16.38 -7.43 -3.13
CA ILE A 131 15.45 -8.07 -4.06
C ILE A 131 15.10 -7.11 -5.19
N TYR A 132 14.83 -5.85 -4.90
CA TYR A 132 14.59 -4.81 -5.90
C TYR A 132 15.71 -4.75 -6.93
N LYS A 133 16.97 -4.63 -6.48
CA LYS A 133 18.14 -4.61 -7.36
C LYS A 133 18.27 -5.89 -8.21
N GLU A 134 17.91 -7.03 -7.63
CA GLU A 134 17.95 -8.31 -8.36
C GLU A 134 16.86 -8.42 -9.42
N ILE A 135 15.65 -7.91 -9.14
CA ILE A 135 14.56 -7.84 -10.12
C ILE A 135 14.97 -6.99 -11.32
N ILE A 136 15.51 -5.80 -11.09
CA ILE A 136 15.96 -4.90 -12.17
C ILE A 136 17.08 -5.54 -12.98
N ARG A 137 18.13 -6.05 -12.29
CA ARG A 137 19.30 -6.61 -12.96
C ARG A 137 18.98 -7.83 -13.83
N LYS A 138 18.05 -8.68 -13.37
CA LYS A 138 17.74 -9.98 -14.02
C LYS A 138 16.40 -9.97 -14.76
N GLU A 139 15.72 -8.84 -14.81
CA GLU A 139 14.38 -8.70 -15.39
C GLU A 139 13.41 -9.80 -14.93
N LEU A 140 13.36 -10.01 -13.60
CA LEU A 140 12.58 -11.10 -13.05
C LEU A 140 11.10 -10.85 -13.26
N SER A 141 10.37 -11.88 -13.68
CA SER A 141 8.90 -11.84 -13.68
C SER A 141 8.35 -11.88 -12.26
N VAL A 142 7.07 -11.45 -12.09
CA VAL A 142 6.38 -11.50 -10.80
C VAL A 142 6.47 -12.91 -10.16
N ARG A 143 6.25 -13.97 -10.94
CA ARG A 143 6.32 -15.36 -10.45
C ARG A 143 7.73 -15.73 -9.95
N LYS A 144 8.78 -15.34 -10.67
CA LYS A 144 10.17 -15.55 -10.25
C LYS A 144 10.49 -14.76 -8.98
N THR A 145 9.97 -13.55 -8.85
CA THR A 145 10.11 -12.71 -7.65
C THR A 145 9.42 -13.35 -6.44
N GLU A 146 8.21 -13.85 -6.60
CA GLU A 146 7.49 -14.59 -5.54
C GLU A 146 8.29 -15.83 -5.07
N PHE A 147 8.85 -16.58 -5.99
CA PHE A 147 9.70 -17.73 -5.67
C PHE A 147 10.95 -17.31 -4.88
N LEU A 148 11.64 -16.25 -5.32
CA LEU A 148 12.80 -15.69 -4.62
C LEU A 148 12.46 -15.26 -3.19
N VAL A 149 11.34 -14.54 -3.01
CA VAL A 149 10.85 -14.11 -1.70
C VAL A 149 10.55 -15.30 -0.80
N ARG A 150 9.89 -16.35 -1.32
CA ARG A 150 9.62 -17.60 -0.55
C ARG A 150 10.92 -18.26 -0.09
N LYS A 151 11.92 -18.36 -0.98
CA LYS A 151 13.23 -18.95 -0.65
C LYS A 151 13.94 -18.18 0.45
N ILE A 152 13.94 -16.84 0.40
CA ILE A 152 14.55 -16.00 1.43
C ILE A 152 13.84 -16.16 2.78
N LYS A 153 12.51 -16.24 2.79
CA LYS A 153 11.73 -16.49 4.01
C LYS A 153 12.02 -17.87 4.61
N ALA A 154 12.06 -18.91 3.78
CA ALA A 154 12.37 -20.27 4.23
C ALA A 154 13.77 -20.36 4.88
N ASN A 155 14.77 -19.72 4.28
CA ASN A 155 16.13 -19.70 4.84
C ASN A 155 16.19 -18.94 6.19
N LYS A 156 15.43 -17.84 6.36
CA LYS A 156 15.33 -17.12 7.65
C LYS A 156 14.72 -17.99 8.76
N THR A 157 13.74 -18.81 8.43
CA THR A 157 13.07 -19.70 9.39
C THR A 157 14.00 -20.86 9.80
N HIS A 158 14.78 -21.38 8.87
CA HIS A 158 15.74 -22.46 9.14
C HIS A 158 16.90 -21.98 10.03
N THR A 159 17.45 -20.80 9.77
CA THR A 159 18.54 -20.21 10.59
C THR A 159 18.09 -19.86 12.00
N LYS A 160 16.84 -19.42 12.18
CA LYS A 160 16.28 -19.19 13.53
C LYS A 160 16.10 -20.49 14.32
N LYS A 161 15.67 -21.58 13.65
CA LYS A 161 15.52 -22.91 14.28
C LYS A 161 16.88 -23.49 14.70
N ILE A 162 17.89 -23.41 13.81
CA ILE A 162 19.23 -23.96 14.08
C ILE A 162 19.93 -23.19 15.22
N LYS A 163 19.84 -21.87 15.27
CA LYS A 163 20.41 -21.07 16.38
C LYS A 163 19.72 -21.36 17.73
N LYS A 164 18.40 -21.58 17.77
CA LYS A 164 17.70 -21.98 19.00
C LYS A 164 18.14 -23.36 19.47
N THR A 165 18.30 -24.31 18.54
CA THR A 165 18.62 -25.70 18.90
C THR A 165 20.06 -25.87 19.38
N SER A 166 21.03 -25.14 18.81
CA SER A 166 22.46 -25.30 19.23
C SER A 166 22.74 -24.74 20.61
N ASN A 167 22.20 -23.57 20.96
CA ASN A 167 22.47 -22.96 22.27
C ASN A 167 21.88 -23.79 23.43
N TYR A 168 20.67 -24.33 23.26
CA TYR A 168 20.02 -25.09 24.32
C TYR A 168 20.54 -26.54 24.47
N LEU A 169 21.07 -27.13 23.40
CA LEU A 169 21.65 -28.51 23.46
C LEU A 169 22.94 -28.56 24.29
N GLU A 170 23.75 -27.53 24.27
CA GLU A 170 24.95 -27.44 25.11
C GLU A 170 24.58 -27.22 26.57
N GLU A 171 23.62 -26.36 26.85
CA GLU A 171 23.10 -26.11 28.19
C GLU A 171 22.37 -27.36 28.75
N GLU A 172 21.55 -28.04 27.95
CA GLU A 172 20.91 -29.29 28.34
C GLU A 172 21.93 -30.36 28.68
N ARG A 173 23.01 -30.50 27.93
CA ARG A 173 24.11 -31.45 28.21
C ARG A 173 24.85 -31.07 29.48
N TYR A 174 25.15 -29.80 29.68
CA TYR A 174 25.85 -29.32 30.88
C TYR A 174 25.02 -29.62 32.14
N PHE A 175 23.77 -29.20 32.15
CA PHE A 175 22.88 -29.41 33.30
C PHE A 175 22.55 -30.89 33.54
N SER A 176 22.36 -31.66 32.46
CA SER A 176 22.13 -33.12 32.60
C SER A 176 23.34 -33.82 33.23
N LYS A 177 24.57 -33.40 32.93
CA LYS A 177 25.80 -33.93 33.49
C LYS A 177 26.00 -33.50 34.94
N LEU A 178 25.59 -32.30 35.31
CA LEU A 178 25.70 -31.74 36.67
C LEU A 178 24.73 -32.42 37.65
N ILE A 179 23.52 -32.72 37.20
CA ILE A 179 22.43 -33.26 38.05
C ILE A 179 22.25 -34.77 37.95
N GLY A 180 22.90 -35.39 36.95
CA GLY A 180 22.80 -36.83 36.74
C GLY A 180 21.47 -37.33 36.14
N VAL A 181 20.61 -36.40 35.67
CA VAL A 181 19.29 -36.67 35.08
C VAL A 181 19.17 -35.94 33.74
N LYS A 182 18.52 -36.58 32.76
CA LYS A 182 18.29 -35.96 31.45
C LYS A 182 17.34 -34.76 31.57
N ILE A 183 17.82 -33.57 31.27
CA ILE A 183 17.07 -32.31 31.28
C ILE A 183 16.70 -31.95 29.84
N ASN A 184 15.47 -31.53 29.61
CA ASN A 184 15.01 -30.93 28.37
C ASN A 184 14.55 -29.50 28.67
N ILE A 185 15.12 -28.51 28.00
CA ILE A 185 14.74 -27.11 28.14
C ILE A 185 13.60 -26.81 27.14
N VAL A 186 12.40 -26.53 27.66
CA VAL A 186 11.23 -26.18 26.89
C VAL A 186 11.06 -24.64 26.92
N THR A 187 11.15 -23.99 25.79
CA THR A 187 10.87 -22.55 25.65
C THR A 187 9.45 -22.34 25.20
N SER A 188 8.66 -21.63 25.99
CA SER A 188 7.31 -21.15 25.65
C SER A 188 7.34 -19.96 24.69
#